data_5730f5cb8c60828bd9e3cbf60122431c
#
_entry.id   5730f5cb8c60828bd9e3cbf60122431c
#
_cell.length_a   1.000
_cell.length_b   1.000
_cell.length_c   1.000
_cell.angle_alpha   90.00
_cell.angle_beta   90.00
_cell.angle_gamma   90.00
#
_symmetry.space_group_name_H-M   'P 1'
#
loop_
_entity.id
_entity.type
_entity.pdbx_description
1 polymer ?
#
loop_
_entity_poly.entity_id
_entity_poly.type
_entity_poly.pdbx_seq_one_letter_code
_entity_poly.pdbx_strand_id
1 'polypeptide(L)'
;MSTLFTLPIAQCGAHPGGTLTCTEPSPRVYLLTLVSPPDNRLTTPVLNAFLNALDIIEFGYPHGVVATTSGIQKFYSNGLDLEHAVATEGFWHLLYNVWNSFLTYPMPTVALMNGHAFAGGLMLATAQDYRLAPSPRGFLCLNELIFGAPLKPAMSALFRVKYSHATYRSLVLEAKRFTGEDAVAAGIADDIAPQGVEDLLRFIKEKELIDKSKSGVYGVLKMEMYAGLVEFMKGPSMEAHEQRFDDAQAMEGERKEFGKVWYEQWLKDVKAKL
;
A
#
# COMPACT_ATOMS: atom_id res chain seq x y z
N MET A 1 -24.44 -1.38 -12.88
CA MET A 1 -22.98 -1.43 -13.18
C MET A 1 -22.74 -2.61 -14.11
N SER A 2 -22.08 -2.41 -15.24
CA SER A 2 -21.71 -3.51 -16.14
C SER A 2 -20.35 -4.07 -15.69
N THR A 3 -20.23 -5.39 -15.65
CA THR A 3 -18.95 -6.07 -15.47
C THR A 3 -18.20 -6.07 -16.80
N LEU A 4 -16.96 -5.54 -16.80
CA LEU A 4 -16.11 -5.51 -17.97
C LEU A 4 -15.30 -6.80 -18.08
N PHE A 5 -14.66 -7.21 -16.98
CA PHE A 5 -13.93 -8.47 -16.87
C PHE A 5 -13.80 -8.93 -15.42
N THR A 6 -13.44 -10.20 -15.24
CA THR A 6 -13.11 -10.79 -13.94
C THR A 6 -11.85 -11.64 -14.08
N LEU A 7 -10.87 -11.39 -13.24
CA LEU A 7 -9.64 -12.17 -13.14
C LEU A 7 -9.73 -13.12 -11.96
N PRO A 8 -9.50 -14.43 -12.16
CA PRO A 8 -9.44 -15.37 -11.07
C PRO A 8 -8.15 -15.17 -10.27
N ILE A 9 -8.25 -15.33 -8.96
CA ILE A 9 -7.12 -15.35 -8.03
C ILE A 9 -6.97 -16.78 -7.55
N ALA A 10 -5.85 -17.41 -7.87
CA ALA A 10 -5.56 -18.77 -7.45
C ALA A 10 -5.40 -18.89 -5.93
N GLN A 11 -5.65 -20.08 -5.40
CA GLN A 11 -5.33 -20.42 -4.02
C GLN A 11 -3.84 -20.19 -3.73
N CYS A 12 -3.53 -19.68 -2.53
CA CYS A 12 -2.17 -19.43 -2.08
C CYS A 12 -2.05 -19.72 -0.58
N GLY A 13 -1.32 -20.76 -0.22
CA GLY A 13 -1.23 -21.20 1.18
C GLY A 13 -2.60 -21.47 1.79
N ALA A 14 -2.91 -20.83 2.89
CA ALA A 14 -4.20 -20.93 3.58
C ALA A 14 -5.31 -20.09 2.94
N HIS A 15 -5.00 -19.23 1.94
CA HIS A 15 -5.97 -18.37 1.28
C HIS A 15 -6.64 -19.11 0.12
N PRO A 16 -7.97 -19.26 0.10
CA PRO A 16 -8.67 -20.09 -0.89
C PRO A 16 -8.68 -19.53 -2.31
N GLY A 17 -8.07 -18.34 -2.50
CA GLY A 17 -8.15 -17.60 -3.75
C GLY A 17 -9.37 -16.67 -3.78
N GLY A 18 -9.80 -16.30 -4.99
CA GLY A 18 -10.89 -15.35 -5.13
C GLY A 18 -10.99 -14.74 -6.52
N THR A 19 -11.37 -13.46 -6.58
CA THR A 19 -11.52 -12.73 -7.85
C THR A 19 -11.11 -11.26 -7.71
N LEU A 20 -10.63 -10.68 -8.80
CA LEU A 20 -10.54 -9.24 -9.01
C LEU A 20 -11.47 -8.89 -10.19
N THR A 21 -12.57 -8.20 -9.90
CA THR A 21 -13.60 -7.87 -10.89
C THR A 21 -13.54 -6.39 -11.23
N CYS A 22 -13.48 -6.07 -12.52
CA CYS A 22 -13.59 -4.72 -13.03
C CYS A 22 -15.04 -4.44 -13.45
N THR A 23 -15.61 -3.36 -12.90
CA THR A 23 -16.91 -2.83 -13.32
C THR A 23 -16.78 -1.38 -13.76
N GLU A 24 -17.76 -0.90 -14.55
CA GLU A 24 -17.84 0.49 -14.98
C GLU A 24 -19.10 1.15 -14.35
N PRO A 25 -18.97 1.76 -13.16
CA PRO A 25 -20.11 2.42 -12.50
C PRO A 25 -20.54 3.73 -13.19
N SER A 26 -19.65 4.36 -13.95
CA SER A 26 -19.89 5.53 -14.79
C SER A 26 -18.93 5.48 -15.98
N PRO A 27 -19.25 6.07 -17.13
CA PRO A 27 -18.37 6.03 -18.31
C PRO A 27 -16.92 6.40 -18.00
N ARG A 28 -15.97 5.54 -18.36
CA ARG A 28 -14.54 5.69 -18.13
C ARG A 28 -14.12 5.74 -16.63
N VAL A 29 -14.94 5.23 -15.73
CA VAL A 29 -14.57 4.95 -14.33
C VAL A 29 -14.49 3.44 -14.15
N TYR A 30 -13.30 2.92 -13.94
CA TYR A 30 -13.00 1.49 -13.83
C TYR A 30 -12.81 1.13 -12.38
N LEU A 31 -13.77 0.41 -11.79
CA LEU A 31 -13.74 0.00 -10.39
C LEU A 31 -13.29 -1.45 -10.26
N LEU A 32 -12.09 -1.64 -9.73
CA LEU A 32 -11.50 -2.93 -9.41
C LEU A 32 -11.93 -3.36 -8.01
N THR A 33 -12.77 -4.38 -7.93
CA THR A 33 -13.26 -4.95 -6.67
C THR A 33 -12.50 -6.23 -6.34
N LEU A 34 -11.70 -6.21 -5.27
CA LEU A 34 -10.96 -7.37 -4.77
C LEU A 34 -11.83 -8.20 -3.83
N VAL A 35 -11.92 -9.50 -4.07
CA VAL A 35 -12.52 -10.50 -3.18
C VAL A 35 -11.55 -11.65 -3.04
N SER A 36 -10.73 -11.65 -1.99
CA SER A 36 -9.78 -12.70 -1.64
C SER A 36 -9.92 -13.03 -0.14
N PRO A 37 -10.86 -13.93 0.21
CA PRO A 37 -11.14 -14.26 1.61
C PRO A 37 -9.92 -14.82 2.36
N PRO A 38 -9.87 -14.62 3.71
CA PRO A 38 -10.91 -13.99 4.54
C PRO A 38 -10.82 -12.45 4.61
N ASP A 39 -9.70 -11.84 4.24
CA ASP A 39 -9.39 -10.45 4.59
C ASP A 39 -8.53 -9.70 3.54
N ASN A 40 -8.56 -10.16 2.28
CA ASN A 40 -7.83 -9.55 1.15
C ASN A 40 -6.32 -9.43 1.40
N ARG A 41 -5.66 -10.53 1.83
CA ARG A 41 -4.20 -10.56 1.93
C ARG A 41 -3.57 -10.41 0.56
N LEU A 42 -2.51 -9.60 0.51
CA LEU A 42 -1.73 -9.38 -0.70
C LEU A 42 -0.72 -10.53 -0.87
N THR A 43 -1.17 -11.57 -1.55
CA THR A 43 -0.38 -12.74 -1.94
C THR A 43 0.09 -12.60 -3.39
N THR A 44 1.02 -13.44 -3.84
CA THR A 44 1.50 -13.44 -5.24
C THR A 44 0.36 -13.47 -6.27
N PRO A 45 -0.68 -14.33 -6.15
CA PRO A 45 -1.79 -14.32 -7.11
C PRO A 45 -2.60 -13.02 -7.09
N VAL A 46 -2.79 -12.40 -5.92
CA VAL A 46 -3.49 -11.10 -5.81
C VAL A 46 -2.69 -9.99 -6.50
N LEU A 47 -1.38 -9.93 -6.27
CA LEU A 47 -0.51 -8.92 -6.87
C LEU A 47 -0.47 -9.05 -8.40
N ASN A 48 -0.38 -10.28 -8.93
CA ASN A 48 -0.45 -10.54 -10.37
C ASN A 48 -1.81 -10.14 -10.96
N ALA A 49 -2.91 -10.38 -10.24
CA ALA A 49 -4.23 -9.95 -10.69
C ALA A 49 -4.33 -8.42 -10.83
N PHE A 50 -3.73 -7.64 -9.90
CA PHE A 50 -3.66 -6.18 -10.02
C PHE A 50 -2.85 -5.73 -11.25
N LEU A 51 -1.66 -6.29 -11.48
CA LEU A 51 -0.86 -5.94 -12.66
C LEU A 51 -1.62 -6.22 -13.94
N ASN A 52 -2.18 -7.43 -14.07
CA ASN A 52 -2.97 -7.80 -15.24
C ASN A 52 -4.20 -6.89 -15.44
N ALA A 53 -4.90 -6.52 -14.35
CA ALA A 53 -6.05 -5.64 -14.45
C ALA A 53 -5.67 -4.23 -14.91
N LEU A 54 -4.55 -3.70 -14.43
CA LEU A 54 -4.03 -2.40 -14.85
C LEU A 54 -3.66 -2.40 -16.34
N ASP A 55 -2.96 -3.43 -16.81
CA ASP A 55 -2.61 -3.57 -18.23
C ASP A 55 -3.85 -3.72 -19.12
N ILE A 56 -4.83 -4.54 -18.71
CA ILE A 56 -6.10 -4.69 -19.46
C ILE A 56 -6.83 -3.36 -19.59
N ILE A 57 -6.89 -2.56 -18.51
CA ILE A 57 -7.57 -1.27 -18.55
C ILE A 57 -6.79 -0.28 -19.41
N GLU A 58 -5.46 -0.20 -19.26
CA GLU A 58 -4.63 0.76 -19.98
C GLU A 58 -4.69 0.54 -21.50
N PHE A 59 -4.58 -0.71 -21.94
CA PHE A 59 -4.46 -1.03 -23.36
C PHE A 59 -5.79 -1.43 -24.03
N GLY A 60 -6.79 -1.80 -23.22
CA GLY A 60 -8.07 -2.31 -23.75
C GLY A 60 -9.23 -1.32 -23.68
N TYR A 61 -9.11 -0.23 -22.91
CA TYR A 61 -10.23 0.68 -22.68
C TYR A 61 -9.83 2.16 -22.84
N PRO A 62 -10.79 3.06 -23.13
CA PRO A 62 -10.54 4.49 -23.19
C PRO A 62 -10.00 5.02 -21.84
N HIS A 63 -8.99 5.87 -21.88
CA HIS A 63 -8.44 6.47 -20.65
C HIS A 63 -9.51 7.22 -19.84
N GLY A 64 -9.48 7.03 -18.52
CA GLY A 64 -10.41 7.60 -17.57
C GLY A 64 -9.85 7.62 -16.15
N VAL A 65 -10.50 6.96 -15.20
CA VAL A 65 -10.08 6.84 -13.80
C VAL A 65 -10.12 5.37 -13.39
N VAL A 66 -9.09 4.89 -12.72
CA VAL A 66 -9.09 3.56 -12.10
C VAL A 66 -9.30 3.72 -10.60
N ALA A 67 -10.26 2.98 -10.06
CA ALA A 67 -10.48 2.93 -8.62
C ALA A 67 -10.35 1.49 -8.12
N THR A 68 -9.87 1.32 -6.88
CA THR A 68 -9.76 0.02 -6.22
C THR A 68 -10.65 -0.01 -4.98
N THR A 69 -11.33 -1.12 -4.74
CA THR A 69 -12.16 -1.34 -3.55
C THR A 69 -12.20 -2.82 -3.17
N SER A 70 -12.92 -3.15 -2.12
CA SER A 70 -13.07 -4.52 -1.63
C SER A 70 -14.54 -4.96 -1.67
N GLY A 71 -14.75 -6.25 -2.03
CA GLY A 71 -16.02 -6.92 -1.80
C GLY A 71 -16.15 -7.53 -0.39
N ILE A 72 -15.09 -7.46 0.43
CA ILE A 72 -15.10 -7.89 1.83
C ILE A 72 -15.38 -6.69 2.73
N GLN A 73 -16.57 -6.65 3.32
CA GLN A 73 -17.06 -5.47 4.05
C GLN A 73 -16.12 -5.00 5.19
N LYS A 74 -15.46 -5.93 5.88
CA LYS A 74 -14.61 -5.61 7.04
C LYS A 74 -13.26 -5.03 6.64
N PHE A 75 -12.71 -5.46 5.52
CA PHE A 75 -11.35 -5.13 5.09
C PHE A 75 -11.31 -4.61 3.65
N TYR A 76 -10.71 -3.46 3.46
CA TYR A 76 -10.13 -3.12 2.17
C TYR A 76 -8.98 -4.08 1.87
N SER A 77 -8.00 -4.20 2.78
CA SER A 77 -6.99 -5.24 2.83
C SER A 77 -6.33 -5.28 4.21
N ASN A 78 -6.09 -6.49 4.71
CA ASN A 78 -5.36 -6.72 5.97
C ASN A 78 -3.84 -6.84 5.77
N GLY A 79 -3.32 -6.38 4.63
CA GLY A 79 -1.91 -6.32 4.31
C GLY A 79 -1.33 -7.60 3.73
N LEU A 80 -0.03 -7.82 3.94
CA LEU A 80 0.67 -8.97 3.40
C LEU A 80 0.37 -10.24 4.20
N ASP A 81 0.40 -11.40 3.52
CA ASP A 81 0.74 -12.65 4.18
C ASP A 81 2.27 -12.65 4.34
N LEU A 82 2.72 -12.37 5.57
CA LEU A 82 4.15 -12.20 5.85
C LEU A 82 4.94 -13.50 5.69
N GLU A 83 4.36 -14.62 6.08
CA GLU A 83 4.98 -15.93 5.94
C GLU A 83 5.21 -16.26 4.46
N HIS A 84 4.18 -16.07 3.65
CA HIS A 84 4.26 -16.20 2.20
C HIS A 84 5.27 -15.21 1.58
N ALA A 85 5.24 -13.95 2.02
CA ALA A 85 6.11 -12.90 1.47
C ALA A 85 7.59 -13.18 1.71
N VAL A 86 7.94 -13.70 2.88
CA VAL A 86 9.33 -14.04 3.24
C VAL A 86 9.79 -15.34 2.55
N ALA A 87 8.89 -16.32 2.43
CA ALA A 87 9.22 -17.62 1.84
C ALA A 87 9.26 -17.63 0.32
N THR A 88 8.67 -16.62 -0.35
CA THR A 88 8.53 -16.60 -1.82
C THR A 88 9.61 -15.74 -2.45
N GLU A 89 10.50 -16.38 -3.22
CA GLU A 89 11.49 -15.68 -4.01
C GLU A 89 10.84 -14.68 -4.98
N GLY A 90 11.39 -13.46 -5.07
CA GLY A 90 10.88 -12.40 -5.94
C GLY A 90 9.60 -11.70 -5.47
N PHE A 91 9.03 -12.07 -4.32
CA PHE A 91 7.79 -11.46 -3.81
C PHE A 91 7.91 -9.94 -3.66
N TRP A 92 9.02 -9.44 -3.11
CA TRP A 92 9.23 -8.01 -2.89
C TRP A 92 9.31 -7.24 -4.21
N HIS A 93 9.96 -7.80 -5.24
CA HIS A 93 9.97 -7.22 -6.58
C HIS A 93 8.57 -7.12 -7.17
N LEU A 94 7.76 -8.16 -7.02
CA LEU A 94 6.38 -8.17 -7.49
C LEU A 94 5.52 -7.14 -6.77
N LEU A 95 5.62 -7.05 -5.44
CA LEU A 95 4.93 -6.05 -4.63
C LEU A 95 5.29 -4.63 -5.07
N TYR A 96 6.58 -4.35 -5.23
CA TYR A 96 7.06 -3.04 -5.65
C TYR A 96 6.70 -2.72 -7.09
N ASN A 97 6.58 -3.73 -7.97
CA ASN A 97 6.06 -3.52 -9.33
C ASN A 97 4.60 -3.07 -9.31
N VAL A 98 3.75 -3.65 -8.45
CA VAL A 98 2.36 -3.17 -8.28
C VAL A 98 2.32 -1.72 -7.83
N TRP A 99 3.11 -1.34 -6.81
CA TRP A 99 3.14 0.04 -6.34
C TRP A 99 3.69 0.99 -7.41
N ASN A 100 4.76 0.61 -8.10
CA ASN A 100 5.30 1.40 -9.19
C ASN A 100 4.27 1.59 -10.32
N SER A 101 3.51 0.54 -10.67
CA SER A 101 2.46 0.64 -11.68
C SER A 101 1.40 1.67 -11.28
N PHE A 102 0.94 1.69 -10.02
CA PHE A 102 0.03 2.74 -9.53
C PHE A 102 0.67 4.13 -9.51
N LEU A 103 1.92 4.25 -9.03
CA LEU A 103 2.65 5.52 -8.93
C LEU A 103 2.92 6.17 -10.29
N THR A 104 3.03 5.39 -11.36
CA THR A 104 3.34 5.88 -12.71
C THR A 104 2.20 5.69 -13.71
N TYR A 105 1.03 5.23 -13.25
CA TYR A 105 -0.10 4.90 -14.11
C TYR A 105 -0.57 6.11 -14.92
N PRO A 106 -0.88 5.93 -16.23
CA PRO A 106 -1.20 7.06 -17.11
C PRO A 106 -2.60 7.65 -16.90
N MET A 107 -3.37 7.09 -15.98
CA MET A 107 -4.69 7.57 -15.56
C MET A 107 -4.71 7.88 -14.05
N PRO A 108 -5.57 8.80 -13.57
CA PRO A 108 -5.81 8.97 -12.15
C PRO A 108 -6.25 7.67 -11.47
N THR A 109 -5.70 7.43 -10.27
CA THR A 109 -6.00 6.25 -9.45
C THR A 109 -6.58 6.63 -8.10
N VAL A 110 -7.63 5.93 -7.64
CA VAL A 110 -8.35 6.23 -6.39
C VAL A 110 -8.53 4.97 -5.56
N ALA A 111 -8.03 4.96 -4.34
CA ALA A 111 -8.34 3.90 -3.38
C ALA A 111 -9.65 4.24 -2.65
N LEU A 112 -10.73 3.53 -2.96
CA LEU A 112 -11.98 3.56 -2.22
C LEU A 112 -11.91 2.52 -1.10
N MET A 113 -11.44 2.94 0.07
CA MET A 113 -11.30 2.06 1.22
C MET A 113 -12.66 1.93 1.93
N ASN A 114 -13.28 0.79 1.82
CA ASN A 114 -14.61 0.51 2.39
C ASN A 114 -14.56 -0.30 3.70
N GLY A 115 -13.39 -0.47 4.28
CA GLY A 115 -13.13 -1.18 5.52
C GLY A 115 -11.72 -0.92 6.02
N HIS A 116 -11.22 -1.76 6.94
CA HIS A 116 -9.86 -1.64 7.45
C HIS A 116 -8.82 -1.71 6.32
N ALA A 117 -7.87 -0.78 6.33
CA ALA A 117 -6.68 -0.80 5.50
C ALA A 117 -5.45 -0.86 6.42
N PHE A 118 -4.89 -2.05 6.61
CA PHE A 118 -3.80 -2.29 7.55
C PHE A 118 -2.51 -2.67 6.83
N ALA A 119 -1.38 -2.23 7.36
CA ALA A 119 -0.04 -2.62 6.89
C ALA A 119 0.09 -2.47 5.37
N GLY A 120 0.46 -3.54 4.65
CA GLY A 120 0.52 -3.57 3.18
C GLY A 120 -0.77 -3.13 2.46
N GLY A 121 -1.94 -3.25 3.11
CA GLY A 121 -3.22 -2.76 2.57
C GLY A 121 -3.28 -1.22 2.53
N LEU A 122 -2.78 -0.56 3.56
CA LEU A 122 -2.62 0.89 3.54
C LEU A 122 -1.51 1.33 2.57
N MET A 123 -0.44 0.53 2.44
CA MET A 123 0.62 0.79 1.45
C MET A 123 0.08 0.74 0.01
N LEU A 124 -0.76 -0.25 -0.31
CA LEU A 124 -1.43 -0.34 -1.62
C LEU A 124 -2.31 0.87 -1.90
N ALA A 125 -3.09 1.33 -0.91
CA ALA A 125 -3.89 2.55 -1.03
C ALA A 125 -3.00 3.80 -1.19
N THR A 126 -1.88 3.86 -0.46
CA THR A 126 -0.92 4.99 -0.50
C THR A 126 -0.21 5.10 -1.85
N ALA A 127 0.02 3.99 -2.56
CA ALA A 127 0.63 4.00 -3.89
C ALA A 127 -0.27 4.67 -4.95
N GLN A 128 -1.58 4.80 -4.70
CA GLN A 128 -2.53 5.46 -5.59
C GLN A 128 -2.50 7.00 -5.43
N ASP A 129 -3.09 7.72 -6.38
CA ASP A 129 -3.07 9.18 -6.36
C ASP A 129 -3.95 9.73 -5.23
N TYR A 130 -5.17 9.21 -5.10
CA TYR A 130 -6.16 9.64 -4.13
C TYR A 130 -6.64 8.48 -3.25
N ARG A 131 -7.15 8.81 -2.06
CA ARG A 131 -7.66 7.87 -1.06
C ARG A 131 -8.95 8.40 -0.48
N LEU A 132 -10.01 7.61 -0.56
CA LEU A 132 -11.26 7.87 0.14
C LEU A 132 -11.34 6.92 1.34
N ALA A 133 -11.45 7.49 2.53
CA ALA A 133 -11.41 6.73 3.78
C ALA A 133 -12.78 6.15 4.13
N PRO A 134 -12.82 4.99 4.83
CA PRO A 134 -14.07 4.41 5.31
C PRO A 134 -14.67 5.26 6.42
N SER A 135 -16.00 5.40 6.42
CA SER A 135 -16.76 6.02 7.49
C SER A 135 -18.15 5.38 7.55
N PRO A 136 -18.76 5.18 8.72
CA PRO A 136 -18.22 5.41 10.08
C PRO A 136 -17.37 4.26 10.62
N ARG A 137 -17.13 3.20 9.84
CA ARG A 137 -16.43 1.98 10.28
C ARG A 137 -15.21 1.71 9.42
N GLY A 138 -14.11 1.40 10.07
CA GLY A 138 -12.83 1.09 9.47
C GLY A 138 -11.71 1.91 10.09
N PHE A 139 -10.51 1.37 10.04
CA PHE A 139 -9.31 2.06 10.50
C PHE A 139 -8.20 1.94 9.47
N LEU A 140 -7.41 2.98 9.35
CA LEU A 140 -6.17 3.01 8.60
C LEU A 140 -5.01 2.95 9.58
N CYS A 141 -4.07 2.01 9.41
CA CYS A 141 -3.00 1.79 10.38
C CYS A 141 -1.78 1.09 9.74
N LEU A 142 -0.58 1.49 10.18
CA LEU A 142 0.63 0.68 10.07
C LEU A 142 0.87 0.02 11.42
N ASN A 143 0.59 -1.26 11.52
CA ASN A 143 0.69 -2.02 12.76
C ASN A 143 1.97 -2.86 12.87
N GLU A 144 2.95 -2.62 12.00
CA GLU A 144 4.24 -3.31 11.93
C GLU A 144 5.02 -3.20 13.25
N LEU A 145 4.98 -2.04 13.90
CA LEU A 145 5.57 -1.84 15.24
C LEU A 145 5.03 -2.81 16.28
N ILE A 146 3.74 -3.16 16.21
CA ILE A 146 3.06 -3.99 17.22
C ILE A 146 3.48 -5.46 17.11
N PHE A 147 3.68 -5.97 15.89
CA PHE A 147 4.09 -7.36 15.66
C PHE A 147 5.58 -7.51 15.31
N GLY A 148 6.35 -6.41 15.40
CA GLY A 148 7.81 -6.44 15.30
C GLY A 148 8.38 -6.61 13.90
N ALA A 149 7.63 -6.28 12.85
CA ALA A 149 8.14 -6.27 11.48
C ALA A 149 8.69 -4.88 11.12
N PRO A 150 9.93 -4.76 10.66
CA PRO A 150 10.46 -3.48 10.22
C PRO A 150 9.90 -3.10 8.85
N LEU A 151 9.80 -1.78 8.58
CA LEU A 151 9.49 -1.29 7.25
C LEU A 151 10.74 -1.36 6.36
N LYS A 152 10.66 -2.09 5.27
CA LYS A 152 11.71 -2.13 4.25
C LYS A 152 11.89 -0.76 3.56
N PRO A 153 13.04 -0.51 2.90
CA PRO A 153 13.38 0.80 2.32
C PRO A 153 12.29 1.39 1.42
N ALA A 154 11.72 0.62 0.51
CA ALA A 154 10.65 1.07 -0.37
C ALA A 154 9.35 1.43 0.38
N MET A 155 8.99 0.63 1.41
CA MET A 155 7.83 0.91 2.27
C MET A 155 8.01 2.25 2.99
N SER A 156 9.16 2.45 3.61
CA SER A 156 9.51 3.67 4.31
C SER A 156 9.56 4.88 3.39
N ALA A 157 10.12 4.74 2.18
CA ALA A 157 10.20 5.79 1.17
C ALA A 157 8.81 6.21 0.69
N LEU A 158 7.89 5.26 0.47
CA LEU A 158 6.51 5.53 0.06
C LEU A 158 5.82 6.50 1.03
N PHE A 159 5.89 6.24 2.33
CA PHE A 159 5.25 7.09 3.35
C PHE A 159 5.95 8.43 3.51
N ARG A 160 7.29 8.47 3.43
CA ARG A 160 8.05 9.74 3.48
C ARG A 160 7.69 10.71 2.35
N VAL A 161 7.40 10.18 1.16
CA VAL A 161 7.06 11.00 -0.01
C VAL A 161 5.60 11.43 0.02
N LYS A 162 4.71 10.56 0.50
CA LYS A 162 3.25 10.80 0.42
C LYS A 162 2.69 11.60 1.59
N TYR A 163 3.36 11.61 2.76
CA TYR A 163 2.79 12.19 3.98
C TYR A 163 3.72 13.20 4.65
N SER A 164 3.13 14.06 5.47
CA SER A 164 3.90 14.94 6.35
C SER A 164 4.74 14.11 7.33
N HIS A 165 5.86 14.68 7.79
CA HIS A 165 6.73 14.01 8.75
C HIS A 165 5.99 13.65 10.07
N ALA A 166 5.06 14.51 10.51
CA ALA A 166 4.24 14.26 11.70
C ALA A 166 3.30 13.07 11.51
N THR A 167 2.60 13.03 10.37
CA THR A 167 1.71 11.90 10.01
C THR A 167 2.49 10.60 9.87
N TYR A 168 3.64 10.64 9.20
CA TYR A 168 4.49 9.46 9.03
C TYR A 168 5.00 8.94 10.39
N ARG A 169 5.42 9.81 11.31
CA ARG A 169 5.81 9.42 12.67
C ARG A 169 4.65 8.73 13.40
N SER A 170 3.44 9.29 13.38
CA SER A 170 2.29 8.71 14.06
C SER A 170 1.88 7.36 13.46
N LEU A 171 1.99 7.17 12.15
CA LEU A 171 1.76 5.87 11.51
C LEU A 171 2.78 4.83 11.96
N VAL A 172 4.08 5.16 11.93
CA VAL A 172 5.17 4.17 12.06
C VAL A 172 5.61 3.97 13.51
N LEU A 173 5.80 5.05 14.28
CA LEU A 173 6.37 4.98 15.63
C LEU A 173 5.32 4.92 16.73
N GLU A 174 4.06 5.20 16.41
CA GLU A 174 2.93 5.15 17.35
C GLU A 174 1.93 4.05 16.98
N ALA A 175 2.03 3.46 15.78
CA ALA A 175 1.07 2.52 15.21
C ALA A 175 -0.39 3.00 15.38
N LYS A 176 -0.60 4.32 15.25
CA LYS A 176 -1.91 4.94 15.48
C LYS A 176 -2.94 4.39 14.49
N ARG A 177 -4.10 4.03 15.02
CA ARG A 177 -5.29 3.69 14.23
C ARG A 177 -6.08 4.95 13.95
N PHE A 178 -6.14 5.34 12.67
CA PHE A 178 -6.89 6.50 12.22
C PHE A 178 -8.29 6.09 11.81
N THR A 179 -9.31 6.79 12.32
CA THR A 179 -10.66 6.75 11.74
C THR A 179 -10.66 7.42 10.37
N GLY A 180 -11.76 7.36 9.61
CA GLY A 180 -11.84 8.07 8.32
C GLY A 180 -11.62 9.57 8.48
N GLU A 181 -12.29 10.17 9.46
CA GLU A 181 -12.19 11.60 9.76
C GLU A 181 -10.79 12.00 10.23
N ASP A 182 -10.19 11.21 11.13
CA ASP A 182 -8.80 11.42 11.56
C ASP A 182 -7.81 11.31 10.40
N ALA A 183 -8.04 10.38 9.47
CA ALA A 183 -7.20 10.17 8.31
C ALA A 183 -7.24 11.37 7.34
N VAL A 184 -8.40 11.96 7.12
CA VAL A 184 -8.54 13.20 6.33
C VAL A 184 -7.85 14.35 7.04
N ALA A 185 -8.08 14.54 8.34
CA ALA A 185 -7.45 15.61 9.14
C ALA A 185 -5.91 15.49 9.16
N ALA A 186 -5.37 14.27 9.12
CA ALA A 186 -3.93 14.00 9.09
C ALA A 186 -3.33 13.99 7.66
N GLY A 187 -4.13 14.20 6.61
CA GLY A 187 -3.70 14.12 5.21
C GLY A 187 -3.35 12.71 4.72
N ILE A 188 -3.83 11.67 5.41
CA ILE A 188 -3.70 10.27 4.96
C ILE A 188 -4.72 9.98 3.86
N ALA A 189 -5.91 10.53 3.96
CA ALA A 189 -6.96 10.43 2.96
C ALA A 189 -7.40 11.81 2.46
N ASP A 190 -7.97 11.84 1.26
CA ASP A 190 -8.42 13.05 0.59
C ASP A 190 -9.87 13.42 0.94
N ASP A 191 -10.70 12.41 1.26
CA ASP A 191 -12.10 12.56 1.69
C ASP A 191 -12.57 11.28 2.41
N ILE A 192 -13.76 11.30 2.97
CA ILE A 192 -14.47 10.12 3.48
C ILE A 192 -15.50 9.62 2.47
N ALA A 193 -15.81 8.32 2.49
CA ALA A 193 -16.77 7.71 1.56
C ALA A 193 -17.82 6.84 2.28
N PRO A 194 -18.72 7.43 3.10
CA PRO A 194 -19.76 6.68 3.81
C PRO A 194 -20.78 6.01 2.87
N GLN A 195 -20.98 6.54 1.66
CA GLN A 195 -21.87 5.97 0.62
C GLN A 195 -21.11 5.15 -0.44
N GLY A 196 -19.80 4.92 -0.21
CA GLY A 196 -18.97 4.08 -1.07
C GLY A 196 -18.87 4.62 -2.51
N VAL A 197 -19.43 3.89 -3.48
CA VAL A 197 -19.29 4.23 -4.92
C VAL A 197 -19.95 5.57 -5.27
N GLU A 198 -21.00 5.98 -4.59
CA GLU A 198 -21.63 7.29 -4.81
C GLU A 198 -20.67 8.43 -4.47
N ASP A 199 -19.97 8.33 -3.34
CA ASP A 199 -18.95 9.30 -2.94
C ASP A 199 -17.73 9.27 -3.88
N LEU A 200 -17.33 8.10 -4.34
CA LEU A 200 -16.28 7.97 -5.35
C LEU A 200 -16.63 8.75 -6.62
N LEU A 201 -17.84 8.57 -7.14
CA LEU A 201 -18.29 9.26 -8.36
C LEU A 201 -18.43 10.77 -8.15
N ARG A 202 -18.89 11.20 -6.98
CA ARG A 202 -18.92 12.61 -6.57
C ARG A 202 -17.51 13.20 -6.56
N PHE A 203 -16.55 12.55 -5.88
CA PHE A 203 -15.17 12.97 -5.78
C PHE A 203 -14.48 13.07 -7.15
N ILE A 204 -14.65 12.06 -8.01
CA ILE A 204 -14.12 12.05 -9.37
C ILE A 204 -14.65 13.25 -10.18
N LYS A 205 -15.93 13.56 -10.04
CA LYS A 205 -16.58 14.69 -10.72
C LYS A 205 -16.07 16.04 -10.19
N GLU A 206 -16.01 16.22 -8.87
CA GLU A 206 -15.55 17.46 -8.23
C GLU A 206 -14.08 17.78 -8.56
N LYS A 207 -13.24 16.75 -8.67
CA LYS A 207 -11.82 16.87 -9.05
C LYS A 207 -11.60 16.86 -10.56
N GLU A 208 -12.66 16.67 -11.37
CA GLU A 208 -12.60 16.58 -12.85
C GLU A 208 -11.58 15.54 -13.33
N LEU A 209 -11.51 14.35 -12.67
CA LEU A 209 -10.42 13.40 -12.89
C LEU A 209 -10.50 12.68 -14.24
N ILE A 210 -11.71 12.47 -14.79
CA ILE A 210 -11.94 11.65 -16.01
C ILE A 210 -11.08 12.13 -17.19
N ASP A 211 -10.90 13.44 -17.31
CA ASP A 211 -10.24 14.05 -18.46
C ASP A 211 -8.78 14.46 -18.22
N LYS A 212 -8.24 14.18 -17.03
CA LYS A 212 -6.84 14.53 -16.69
C LYS A 212 -5.81 13.76 -17.53
N SER A 213 -6.15 12.57 -18.00
CA SER A 213 -5.28 11.73 -18.85
C SER A 213 -5.34 12.05 -20.35
N LYS A 214 -6.25 12.94 -20.80
CA LYS A 214 -6.46 13.25 -22.24
C LYS A 214 -5.21 13.75 -22.98
N SER A 215 -4.35 14.48 -22.30
CA SER A 215 -3.13 15.01 -22.90
C SER A 215 -2.05 13.97 -23.15
N GLY A 216 -2.18 12.76 -22.59
CA GLY A 216 -1.17 11.71 -22.65
C GLY A 216 0.06 11.92 -21.74
N VAL A 217 0.14 13.05 -21.01
CA VAL A 217 1.31 13.35 -20.16
C VAL A 217 1.11 13.01 -18.68
N TYR A 218 -0.08 12.58 -18.26
CA TYR A 218 -0.40 12.34 -16.85
C TYR A 218 0.59 11.34 -16.19
N GLY A 219 0.81 10.19 -16.83
CA GLY A 219 1.78 9.20 -16.37
C GLY A 219 3.22 9.72 -16.38
N VAL A 220 3.60 10.49 -17.40
CA VAL A 220 4.96 11.09 -17.50
C VAL A 220 5.21 12.06 -16.35
N LEU A 221 4.22 12.89 -16.01
CA LEU A 221 4.32 13.79 -14.85
C LEU A 221 4.45 13.03 -13.53
N LYS A 222 3.71 11.93 -13.37
CA LYS A 222 3.83 11.05 -12.20
C LYS A 222 5.20 10.35 -12.14
N MET A 223 5.72 9.89 -13.27
CA MET A 223 7.06 9.28 -13.34
C MET A 223 8.13 10.24 -12.82
N GLU A 224 8.09 11.51 -13.23
CA GLU A 224 9.04 12.51 -12.74
C GLU A 224 8.76 12.89 -11.27
N MET A 225 7.49 13.09 -10.89
CA MET A 225 7.10 13.41 -9.52
C MET A 225 7.56 12.36 -8.50
N TYR A 226 7.61 11.09 -8.90
CA TYR A 226 7.99 9.97 -8.03
C TYR A 226 9.34 9.34 -8.39
N ALA A 227 10.17 9.98 -9.24
CA ALA A 227 11.44 9.42 -9.71
C ALA A 227 12.32 8.91 -8.56
N GLY A 228 12.58 9.73 -7.54
CA GLY A 228 13.37 9.34 -6.38
C GLY A 228 12.73 8.25 -5.50
N LEU A 229 11.40 8.10 -5.52
CA LEU A 229 10.71 7.01 -4.82
C LEU A 229 10.86 5.69 -5.58
N VAL A 230 10.75 5.75 -6.91
CA VAL A 230 10.83 4.58 -7.79
C VAL A 230 12.21 3.92 -7.74
N GLU A 231 13.28 4.66 -7.43
CA GLU A 231 14.62 4.09 -7.21
C GLU A 231 14.69 3.07 -6.07
N PHE A 232 13.81 3.19 -5.06
CA PHE A 232 13.69 2.19 -4.00
C PHE A 232 12.94 0.92 -4.43
N MET A 233 12.35 0.91 -5.63
CA MET A 233 11.44 -0.15 -6.08
C MET A 233 11.97 -0.93 -7.28
N LYS A 234 13.03 -0.48 -7.94
CA LYS A 234 13.52 -1.05 -9.21
C LYS A 234 15.04 -1.17 -9.28
N GLY A 235 15.45 -2.25 -9.97
CA GLY A 235 16.82 -2.45 -10.45
C GLY A 235 17.91 -2.42 -9.37
N PRO A 236 19.16 -2.14 -9.77
CA PRO A 236 20.29 -2.19 -8.86
C PRO A 236 20.20 -1.23 -7.66
N SER A 237 19.49 -0.12 -7.81
CA SER A 237 19.28 0.83 -6.71
C SER A 237 18.40 0.23 -5.60
N MET A 238 17.33 -0.48 -5.97
CA MET A 238 16.50 -1.23 -5.01
C MET A 238 17.34 -2.25 -4.23
N GLU A 239 18.13 -3.06 -4.94
CA GLU A 239 18.98 -4.08 -4.33
C GLU A 239 20.00 -3.47 -3.36
N ALA A 240 20.62 -2.35 -3.73
CA ALA A 240 21.55 -1.63 -2.86
C ALA A 240 20.88 -1.08 -1.59
N HIS A 241 19.64 -0.59 -1.69
CA HIS A 241 18.89 -0.12 -0.53
C HIS A 241 18.47 -1.26 0.39
N GLU A 242 18.04 -2.40 -0.15
CA GLU A 242 17.69 -3.60 0.62
C GLU A 242 18.95 -4.14 1.35
N GLN A 243 20.08 -4.28 0.65
CA GLN A 243 21.33 -4.74 1.25
C GLN A 243 21.79 -3.82 2.38
N ARG A 244 21.81 -2.50 2.15
CA ARG A 244 22.14 -1.52 3.19
C ARG A 244 21.23 -1.66 4.42
N PHE A 245 19.96 -1.96 4.21
CA PHE A 245 18.99 -2.14 5.30
C PHE A 245 19.28 -3.41 6.10
N ASP A 246 19.58 -4.51 5.42
CA ASP A 246 19.91 -5.79 6.06
C ASP A 246 21.23 -5.68 6.84
N ASP A 247 22.25 -5.03 6.27
CA ASP A 247 23.52 -4.76 6.94
C ASP A 247 23.33 -3.91 8.22
N ALA A 248 22.49 -2.88 8.13
CA ALA A 248 22.21 -2.02 9.29
C ALA A 248 21.48 -2.79 10.42
N GLN A 249 20.58 -3.71 10.08
CA GLN A 249 19.93 -4.57 11.07
C GLN A 249 20.91 -5.56 11.71
N ALA A 250 21.81 -6.16 10.93
CA ALA A 250 22.85 -7.05 11.44
C ALA A 250 23.76 -6.31 12.43
N MET A 251 24.27 -5.13 12.04
CA MET A 251 25.12 -4.28 12.90
C MET A 251 24.40 -3.88 14.20
N GLU A 252 23.11 -3.55 14.14
CA GLU A 252 22.33 -3.22 15.34
C GLU A 252 22.14 -4.45 16.25
N GLY A 253 22.00 -5.65 15.68
CA GLY A 253 22.00 -6.91 16.42
C GLY A 253 23.31 -7.11 17.21
N GLU A 254 24.44 -6.97 16.53
CA GLU A 254 25.79 -7.07 17.16
C GLU A 254 25.98 -6.00 18.25
N ARG A 255 25.58 -4.76 17.99
CA ARG A 255 25.65 -3.67 18.97
C ARG A 255 24.84 -3.99 20.23
N LYS A 256 23.67 -4.58 20.11
CA LYS A 256 22.83 -4.98 21.25
C LYS A 256 23.49 -6.08 22.08
N GLU A 257 24.07 -7.09 21.45
CA GLU A 257 24.76 -8.15 22.17
C GLU A 257 26.00 -7.62 22.89
N PHE A 258 26.81 -6.80 22.22
CA PHE A 258 27.97 -6.13 22.87
C PHE A 258 27.53 -5.23 24.03
N GLY A 259 26.42 -4.48 23.85
CA GLY A 259 25.89 -3.61 24.90
C GLY A 259 25.44 -4.38 26.16
N LYS A 260 24.90 -5.58 26.02
CA LYS A 260 24.57 -6.45 27.16
C LYS A 260 25.84 -6.85 27.93
N VAL A 261 26.84 -7.32 27.23
CA VAL A 261 28.12 -7.71 27.83
C VAL A 261 28.78 -6.53 28.56
N TRP A 262 28.81 -5.36 27.89
CA TRP A 262 29.32 -4.12 28.49
C TRP A 262 28.57 -3.76 29.78
N TYR A 263 27.24 -3.82 29.77
CA TYR A 263 26.41 -3.48 30.92
C TYR A 263 26.63 -4.43 32.11
N GLU A 264 26.74 -5.73 31.85
CA GLU A 264 27.06 -6.73 32.88
C GLU A 264 28.41 -6.47 33.52
N GLN A 265 29.44 -6.10 32.73
CA GLN A 265 30.77 -5.75 33.26
C GLN A 265 30.68 -4.47 34.11
N TRP A 266 30.00 -3.45 33.62
CA TRP A 266 29.78 -2.20 34.35
C TRP A 266 29.11 -2.45 35.71
N LEU A 267 28.14 -3.32 35.80
CA LEU A 267 27.45 -3.69 37.06
C LEU A 267 28.44 -4.36 38.05
N LYS A 268 29.34 -5.23 37.58
CA LYS A 268 30.38 -5.85 38.43
C LYS A 268 31.33 -4.82 38.99
N ASP A 269 31.78 -3.90 38.15
CA ASP A 269 32.76 -2.86 38.52
C ASP A 269 32.15 -1.87 39.53
N VAL A 270 30.84 -1.54 39.40
CA VAL A 270 30.13 -0.68 40.37
C VAL A 270 29.97 -1.39 41.72
N LYS A 271 29.54 -2.66 41.71
CA LYS A 271 29.37 -3.45 42.94
C LYS A 271 30.72 -3.68 43.68
N ALA A 272 31.80 -3.76 42.95
CA ALA A 272 33.13 -3.90 43.55
C ALA A 272 33.66 -2.62 44.23
N LYS A 273 33.04 -1.47 43.95
CA LYS A 273 33.39 -0.16 44.53
C LYS A 273 32.51 0.29 45.68
N LEU A 274 31.41 -0.44 45.93
CA LEU A 274 30.50 -0.27 47.07
C LEU A 274 30.82 -1.26 48.16
#